data_f9047e6a8711db2a2956825a97e0a9e6
#
_entry.id   f9047e6a8711db2a2956825a97e0a9e6
#
_cell.length_a   1.000
_cell.length_b   1.000
_cell.length_c   1.000
_cell.angle_alpha   90.00
_cell.angle_beta   90.00
_cell.angle_gamma   90.00
#
_symmetry.space_group_name_H-M   'P 1'
#
loop_
_entity.id
_entity.type
_entity.pdbx_description
1 polymer ?
#
loop_
_entity_poly.entity_id
_entity_poly.type
_entity_poly.pdbx_seq_one_letter_code
_entity_poly.pdbx_strand_id
1 'polypeptide(L)'
;MIWAIALLLIVFLIGFVIRGPHVTPEEIRTHRVQQAATRSSLEIMDPREFEYFVADLFRSLGYKVQVTSSSNDGGKDIILHKGNEMKFVEVKRYTKNSIGRPFIQKLHSAIVDANAVGGYFVTLSHFNKNARQYAANKNIELIDGESLINMMKS
;
A
#
# COMPACT_ATOMS: atom_id res chain seq x y z
N MET A 1 -40.97 -1.34 -40.62
CA MET A 1 -40.94 -0.80 -39.26
C MET A 1 -40.39 -1.82 -38.23
N ILE A 2 -40.84 -3.05 -38.21
CA ILE A 2 -40.42 -4.08 -37.22
C ILE A 2 -38.90 -4.35 -37.25
N TRP A 3 -38.29 -4.44 -38.43
CA TRP A 3 -36.86 -4.66 -38.61
C TRP A 3 -35.97 -3.54 -38.11
N ALA A 4 -36.42 -2.28 -38.17
CA ALA A 4 -35.69 -1.14 -37.66
C ALA A 4 -35.61 -1.13 -36.10
N ILE A 5 -36.71 -1.57 -35.47
CA ILE A 5 -36.79 -1.69 -34.01
C ILE A 5 -35.90 -2.84 -33.53
N ALA A 6 -35.89 -3.97 -34.25
CA ALA A 6 -35.03 -5.10 -33.93
C ALA A 6 -33.53 -4.74 -34.05
N LEU A 7 -33.14 -3.98 -35.07
CA LEU A 7 -31.77 -3.51 -35.27
C LEU A 7 -31.33 -2.57 -34.14
N LEU A 8 -32.20 -1.64 -33.71
CA LEU A 8 -31.97 -0.72 -32.62
C LEU A 8 -31.80 -1.47 -31.28
N LEU A 9 -32.60 -2.50 -31.01
CA LEU A 9 -32.49 -3.33 -29.83
C LEU A 9 -31.17 -4.14 -29.81
N ILE A 10 -30.74 -4.66 -30.96
CA ILE A 10 -29.47 -5.40 -31.11
C ILE A 10 -28.31 -4.45 -30.86
N VAL A 11 -28.29 -3.24 -31.42
CA VAL A 11 -27.24 -2.24 -31.21
C VAL A 11 -27.20 -1.81 -29.75
N PHE A 12 -28.36 -1.65 -29.09
CA PHE A 12 -28.45 -1.33 -27.68
C PHE A 12 -27.92 -2.46 -26.77
N LEU A 13 -28.27 -3.72 -27.10
CA LEU A 13 -27.77 -4.92 -26.42
C LEU A 13 -26.27 -5.10 -26.59
N ILE A 14 -25.74 -4.90 -27.79
CA ILE A 14 -24.31 -4.95 -28.09
C ILE A 14 -23.58 -3.84 -27.35
N GLY A 15 -24.13 -2.63 -27.32
CA GLY A 15 -23.58 -1.50 -26.56
C GLY A 15 -23.57 -1.73 -25.04
N PHE A 16 -24.57 -2.47 -24.51
CA PHE A 16 -24.63 -2.87 -23.10
C PHE A 16 -23.65 -3.99 -22.76
N VAL A 17 -23.46 -4.97 -23.65
CA VAL A 17 -22.51 -6.08 -23.46
C VAL A 17 -21.06 -5.60 -23.60
N ILE A 18 -20.78 -4.63 -24.47
CA ILE A 18 -19.43 -4.05 -24.62
C ILE A 18 -19.06 -3.12 -23.44
N ARG A 19 -20.05 -2.50 -22.81
CA ARG A 19 -19.90 -1.80 -21.53
C ARG A 19 -20.10 -2.77 -20.37
N GLY A 20 -19.23 -3.76 -20.23
CA GLY A 20 -19.10 -4.48 -18.97
C GLY A 20 -18.91 -3.48 -17.80
N PRO A 21 -19.20 -3.87 -16.55
CA PRO A 21 -19.08 -2.96 -15.42
C PRO A 21 -17.70 -2.30 -15.47
N HIS A 22 -17.68 -0.98 -15.61
CA HIS A 22 -16.45 -0.18 -15.61
C HIS A 22 -15.91 -0.21 -14.18
N VAL A 23 -15.15 -1.28 -13.86
CA VAL A 23 -14.50 -1.39 -12.56
C VAL A 23 -13.43 -0.30 -12.51
N THR A 24 -13.62 0.66 -11.65
CA THR A 24 -12.68 1.76 -11.48
C THR A 24 -11.37 1.27 -10.87
N PRO A 25 -10.24 1.93 -11.14
CA PRO A 25 -8.98 1.61 -10.46
C PRO A 25 -9.09 1.62 -8.93
N GLU A 26 -10.02 2.40 -8.39
CA GLU A 26 -10.29 2.48 -6.95
C GLU A 26 -11.05 1.25 -6.43
N GLU A 27 -12.04 0.76 -7.16
CA GLU A 27 -12.72 -0.50 -6.82
C GLU A 27 -11.79 -1.70 -6.88
N ILE A 28 -10.89 -1.76 -7.88
CA ILE A 28 -9.88 -2.82 -7.98
C ILE A 28 -8.95 -2.79 -6.74
N ARG A 29 -8.54 -1.61 -6.29
CA ARG A 29 -7.69 -1.43 -5.10
C ARG A 29 -8.41 -1.87 -3.83
N THR A 30 -9.66 -1.41 -3.66
CA THR A 30 -10.50 -1.77 -2.50
C THR A 30 -10.71 -3.28 -2.43
N HIS A 31 -11.01 -3.92 -3.57
CA HIS A 31 -11.13 -5.38 -3.65
C HIS A 31 -9.83 -6.10 -3.31
N ARG A 32 -8.67 -5.59 -3.75
CA ARG A 32 -7.37 -6.19 -3.43
C ARG A 32 -7.09 -6.13 -1.93
N VAL A 33 -7.34 -4.98 -1.29
CA VAL A 33 -7.17 -4.82 0.16
C VAL A 33 -8.14 -5.74 0.93
N GLN A 34 -9.39 -5.84 0.51
CA GLN A 34 -10.38 -6.73 1.15
C GLN A 34 -10.08 -8.22 0.95
N GLN A 35 -9.62 -8.63 -0.22
CA GLN A 35 -9.24 -10.02 -0.50
C GLN A 35 -7.98 -10.44 0.27
N ALA A 36 -7.04 -9.52 0.49
CA ALA A 36 -5.86 -9.75 1.30
C ALA A 36 -6.12 -9.73 2.82
N ALA A 37 -7.37 -9.66 3.24
CA ALA A 37 -7.80 -9.44 4.64
C ALA A 37 -7.37 -10.52 5.65
N THR A 38 -6.59 -11.50 5.26
CA THR A 38 -6.03 -12.51 6.17
C THR A 38 -4.52 -12.40 6.23
N ARG A 39 -3.95 -12.60 7.41
CA ARG A 39 -2.50 -12.65 7.62
C ARG A 39 -1.84 -13.68 6.69
N SER A 40 -2.47 -14.85 6.52
CA SER A 40 -1.98 -15.92 5.66
C SER A 40 -1.81 -15.49 4.20
N SER A 41 -2.76 -14.70 3.67
CA SER A 41 -2.67 -14.18 2.31
C SER A 41 -1.49 -13.21 2.12
N LEU A 42 -1.20 -12.40 3.14
CA LEU A 42 -0.05 -11.48 3.11
C LEU A 42 1.29 -12.22 3.22
N GLU A 43 1.33 -13.32 3.97
CA GLU A 43 2.54 -14.10 4.19
C GLU A 43 3.01 -14.86 2.93
N ILE A 44 2.10 -15.18 1.99
CA ILE A 44 2.41 -15.86 0.73
C ILE A 44 2.70 -14.91 -0.44
N MET A 45 2.38 -13.62 -0.33
CA MET A 45 2.70 -12.63 -1.36
C MET A 45 4.22 -12.57 -1.58
N ASP A 46 4.65 -12.31 -2.82
CA ASP A 46 6.06 -11.95 -3.00
C ASP A 46 6.36 -10.56 -2.40
N PRO A 47 7.63 -10.23 -2.12
CA PRO A 47 7.98 -8.95 -1.51
C PRO A 47 7.47 -7.73 -2.28
N ARG A 48 7.49 -7.77 -3.61
CA ARG A 48 7.04 -6.65 -4.45
C ARG A 48 5.53 -6.52 -4.48
N GLU A 49 4.81 -7.63 -4.51
CA GLU A 49 3.34 -7.63 -4.36
C GLU A 49 2.93 -7.04 -3.01
N PHE A 50 3.65 -7.37 -1.94
CA PHE A 50 3.40 -6.82 -0.61
C PHE A 50 3.65 -5.30 -0.55
N GLU A 51 4.68 -4.77 -1.22
CA GLU A 51 4.90 -3.32 -1.36
C GLU A 51 3.70 -2.64 -2.08
N TYR A 52 3.23 -3.21 -3.19
CA TYR A 52 2.04 -2.67 -3.89
C TYR A 52 0.78 -2.75 -3.05
N PHE A 53 0.60 -3.84 -2.29
CA PHE A 53 -0.51 -3.97 -1.35
C PHE A 53 -0.48 -2.85 -0.29
N VAL A 54 0.67 -2.60 0.33
CA VAL A 54 0.86 -1.51 1.30
C VAL A 54 0.60 -0.15 0.64
N ALA A 55 1.07 0.05 -0.59
CA ALA A 55 0.80 1.26 -1.36
C ALA A 55 -0.71 1.48 -1.59
N ASP A 56 -1.45 0.42 -1.94
CA ASP A 56 -2.90 0.49 -2.14
C ASP A 56 -3.64 0.80 -0.82
N LEU A 57 -3.17 0.25 0.31
CA LEU A 57 -3.71 0.58 1.63
C LEU A 57 -3.52 2.08 1.95
N PHE A 58 -2.35 2.66 1.72
CA PHE A 58 -2.15 4.09 1.93
C PHE A 58 -2.95 4.97 0.96
N ARG A 59 -3.22 4.50 -0.27
CA ARG A 59 -4.14 5.18 -1.20
C ARG A 59 -5.56 5.22 -0.64
N SER A 60 -6.05 4.12 -0.06
CA SER A 60 -7.37 4.08 0.56
C SER A 60 -7.49 5.03 1.77
N LEU A 61 -6.37 5.35 2.43
CA LEU A 61 -6.28 6.33 3.52
C LEU A 61 -6.13 7.79 3.02
N GLY A 62 -6.26 8.02 1.71
CA GLY A 62 -6.29 9.35 1.09
C GLY A 62 -4.92 9.95 0.78
N TYR A 63 -3.84 9.14 0.73
CA TYR A 63 -2.54 9.59 0.28
C TYR A 63 -2.40 9.50 -1.25
N LYS A 64 -1.71 10.45 -1.86
CA LYS A 64 -1.10 10.25 -3.19
C LYS A 64 0.15 9.41 -2.99
N VAL A 65 0.26 8.31 -3.73
CA VAL A 65 1.27 7.27 -3.47
C VAL A 65 2.10 7.02 -4.72
N GLN A 66 3.42 7.04 -4.55
CA GLN A 66 4.40 6.64 -5.56
C GLN A 66 5.23 5.48 -5.00
N VAL A 67 5.23 4.34 -5.70
CA VAL A 67 6.11 3.20 -5.38
C VAL A 67 7.44 3.42 -6.10
N THR A 68 8.56 3.27 -5.38
CA THR A 68 9.91 3.45 -5.94
C THR A 68 10.35 2.24 -6.76
N SER A 69 11.36 2.41 -7.60
CA SER A 69 11.97 1.26 -8.29
C SER A 69 12.90 0.51 -7.34
N SER A 70 12.89 -0.83 -7.41
CA SER A 70 13.64 -1.72 -6.53
C SER A 70 15.17 -1.58 -6.61
N SER A 71 15.71 -0.86 -7.58
CA SER A 71 17.15 -0.77 -7.83
C SER A 71 17.87 0.38 -7.13
N ASN A 72 17.16 1.38 -6.58
CA ASN A 72 17.79 2.56 -5.97
C ASN A 72 16.83 3.32 -5.05
N ASP A 73 16.21 2.61 -4.13
CA ASP A 73 15.15 3.14 -3.25
C ASP A 73 15.66 4.05 -2.12
N GLY A 74 16.98 4.05 -1.87
CA GLY A 74 17.60 4.89 -0.83
C GLY A 74 17.06 4.64 0.58
N GLY A 75 16.42 3.48 0.83
CA GLY A 75 15.83 3.15 2.13
C GLY A 75 14.37 3.55 2.27
N LYS A 76 13.67 3.64 1.16
CA LYS A 76 12.22 3.86 1.08
C LYS A 76 11.64 3.12 -0.13
N ASP A 77 10.57 2.39 0.08
CA ASP A 77 9.87 1.65 -0.98
C ASP A 77 8.69 2.46 -1.53
N ILE A 78 8.12 3.37 -0.71
CA ILE A 78 6.94 4.14 -1.08
C ILE A 78 7.12 5.60 -0.62
N ILE A 79 6.69 6.53 -1.46
CA ILE A 79 6.59 7.95 -1.15
C ILE A 79 5.10 8.32 -1.05
N LEU A 80 4.73 8.96 0.05
CA LEU A 80 3.37 9.41 0.34
C LEU A 80 3.32 10.94 0.30
N HIS A 81 2.30 11.48 -0.34
CA HIS A 81 1.98 12.91 -0.29
C HIS A 81 0.56 13.14 0.21
N LYS A 82 0.37 14.08 1.14
CA LYS A 82 -0.93 14.55 1.61
C LYS A 82 -0.85 16.06 1.86
N GLY A 83 -1.54 16.84 1.04
CA GLY A 83 -1.31 18.28 0.99
C GLY A 83 0.15 18.58 0.59
N ASN A 84 0.83 19.39 1.39
CA ASN A 84 2.24 19.75 1.19
C ASN A 84 3.21 18.83 1.96
N GLU A 85 2.69 17.83 2.67
CA GLU A 85 3.52 16.91 3.44
C GLU A 85 3.99 15.74 2.60
N MET A 86 5.25 15.36 2.77
CA MET A 86 5.85 14.17 2.19
C MET A 86 6.30 13.23 3.31
N LYS A 87 5.91 11.95 3.22
CA LYS A 87 6.33 10.88 4.13
C LYS A 87 6.89 9.71 3.35
N PHE A 88 7.75 8.92 3.98
CA PHE A 88 8.32 7.72 3.38
C PHE A 88 7.81 6.46 4.06
N VAL A 89 7.72 5.38 3.29
CA VAL A 89 7.42 4.04 3.82
C VAL A 89 8.54 3.09 3.42
N GLU A 90 9.07 2.37 4.38
CA GLU A 90 9.91 1.20 4.16
C GLU A 90 9.07 -0.04 4.47
N VAL A 91 9.14 -1.04 3.61
CA VAL A 91 8.33 -2.27 3.69
C VAL A 91 9.23 -3.49 3.78
N LYS A 92 9.06 -4.32 4.79
CA LYS A 92 9.79 -5.58 4.95
C LYS A 92 8.83 -6.71 5.27
N ARG A 93 8.55 -7.54 4.28
CA ARG A 93 7.67 -8.71 4.42
C ARG A 93 8.31 -9.85 5.23
N TYR A 94 8.93 -9.52 6.38
CA TYR A 94 9.42 -10.54 7.29
C TYR A 94 8.28 -11.10 8.13
N THR A 95 8.28 -12.42 8.35
CA THR A 95 7.25 -13.12 9.10
C THR A 95 7.76 -13.64 10.45
N LYS A 96 9.05 -13.91 10.59
CA LYS A 96 9.66 -14.53 11.77
C LYS A 96 10.72 -13.65 12.44
N ASN A 97 11.57 -12.97 11.67
CA ASN A 97 12.67 -12.19 12.21
C ASN A 97 12.18 -10.81 12.67
N SER A 98 12.55 -10.40 13.89
CA SER A 98 12.21 -9.06 14.38
C SER A 98 12.98 -7.98 13.62
N ILE A 99 12.33 -6.83 13.42
CA ILE A 99 12.96 -5.63 12.88
C ILE A 99 13.75 -4.94 13.99
N GLY A 100 15.03 -4.73 13.72
CA GLY A 100 15.95 -4.06 14.63
C GLY A 100 16.15 -2.58 14.31
N ARG A 101 16.80 -1.86 15.23
CA ARG A 101 17.14 -0.44 15.10
C ARG A 101 17.83 -0.05 13.78
N PRO A 102 18.79 -0.81 13.21
CA PRO A 102 19.46 -0.41 11.97
C PRO A 102 18.52 -0.16 10.78
N PHE A 103 17.44 -0.92 10.69
CA PHE A 103 16.43 -0.72 9.65
C PHE A 103 15.70 0.62 9.81
N ILE A 104 15.35 0.97 11.04
CA ILE A 104 14.67 2.25 11.34
C ILE A 104 15.63 3.43 11.11
N GLN A 105 16.92 3.26 11.41
CA GLN A 105 17.94 4.27 11.15
C GLN A 105 18.08 4.55 9.64
N LYS A 106 18.04 3.52 8.80
CA LYS A 106 18.09 3.68 7.33
C LYS A 106 16.91 4.54 6.83
N LEU A 107 15.69 4.23 7.26
CA LEU A 107 14.51 5.03 6.93
C LEU A 107 14.63 6.47 7.48
N HIS A 108 15.09 6.63 8.71
CA HIS A 108 15.28 7.95 9.31
C HIS A 108 16.27 8.81 8.51
N SER A 109 17.41 8.23 8.07
CA SER A 109 18.36 8.95 7.21
C SER A 109 17.70 9.44 5.91
N ALA A 110 16.93 8.57 5.24
CA ALA A 110 16.22 8.96 4.03
C ALA A 110 15.21 10.10 4.26
N ILE A 111 14.51 10.08 5.40
CA ILE A 111 13.58 11.15 5.81
C ILE A 111 14.31 12.48 5.97
N VAL A 112 15.43 12.48 6.71
CA VAL A 112 16.24 13.67 6.96
C VAL A 112 16.84 14.23 5.68
N ASP A 113 17.43 13.38 4.84
CA ASP A 113 18.09 13.76 3.59
C ASP A 113 17.13 14.43 2.59
N ALA A 114 15.87 14.01 2.59
CA ALA A 114 14.83 14.54 1.70
C ALA A 114 13.96 15.63 2.34
N ASN A 115 14.21 16.05 3.59
CA ASN A 115 13.33 16.94 4.36
C ASN A 115 11.86 16.46 4.40
N ALA A 116 11.65 15.14 4.44
CA ALA A 116 10.32 14.58 4.65
C ALA A 116 9.86 14.80 6.10
N VAL A 117 8.53 14.93 6.32
CA VAL A 117 8.00 15.24 7.65
C VAL A 117 7.97 14.03 8.59
N GLY A 118 8.19 12.82 8.08
CA GLY A 118 8.19 11.57 8.85
C GLY A 118 8.02 10.35 7.95
N GLY A 119 7.70 9.20 8.54
CA GLY A 119 7.52 7.97 7.76
C GLY A 119 6.87 6.83 8.52
N TYR A 120 6.73 5.73 7.81
CA TYR A 120 6.17 4.48 8.30
C TYR A 120 7.15 3.34 8.01
N PHE A 121 7.30 2.44 8.96
CA PHE A 121 7.97 1.16 8.70
C PHE A 121 6.95 0.04 8.83
N VAL A 122 6.72 -0.71 7.75
CA VAL A 122 5.69 -1.76 7.67
C VAL A 122 6.33 -3.14 7.60
N THR A 123 5.87 -4.08 8.43
CA THR A 123 6.32 -5.47 8.41
C THR A 123 5.19 -6.42 8.82
N LEU A 124 5.26 -7.69 8.40
CA LEU A 124 4.37 -8.74 8.94
C LEU A 124 4.89 -9.33 10.26
N SER A 125 6.14 -9.06 10.61
CA SER A 125 6.75 -9.49 11.86
C SER A 125 6.50 -8.47 12.98
N HIS A 126 7.46 -8.33 13.88
CA HIS A 126 7.41 -7.42 15.02
C HIS A 126 8.70 -6.61 15.13
N PHE A 127 8.64 -5.52 15.88
CA PHE A 127 9.80 -4.68 16.17
C PHE A 127 10.39 -5.03 17.54
N ASN A 128 11.72 -5.14 17.62
CA ASN A 128 12.37 -5.30 18.90
C ASN A 128 12.37 -4.00 19.72
N LYS A 129 12.75 -4.11 21.00
CA LYS A 129 12.77 -2.97 21.94
C LYS A 129 13.61 -1.79 21.42
N ASN A 130 14.77 -2.07 20.84
CA ASN A 130 15.69 -1.04 20.37
C ASN A 130 15.13 -0.27 19.16
N ALA A 131 14.41 -0.95 18.26
CA ALA A 131 13.71 -0.33 17.14
C ALA A 131 12.60 0.60 17.63
N ARG A 132 11.75 0.14 18.57
CA ARG A 132 10.67 0.94 19.16
C ARG A 132 11.19 2.18 19.88
N GLN A 133 12.22 2.03 20.70
CA GLN A 133 12.86 3.16 21.40
C GLN A 133 13.46 4.18 20.44
N TYR A 134 14.09 3.73 19.36
CA TYR A 134 14.66 4.65 18.38
C TYR A 134 13.57 5.41 17.60
N ALA A 135 12.51 4.73 17.17
CA ALA A 135 11.42 5.34 16.41
C ALA A 135 10.62 6.37 17.21
N ALA A 136 10.47 6.17 18.52
CA ALA A 136 9.61 6.98 19.41
C ALA A 136 9.87 8.51 19.34
N ASN A 137 11.10 8.93 19.01
CA ASN A 137 11.50 10.32 18.92
C ASN A 137 11.87 10.77 17.50
N LYS A 138 11.41 10.05 16.46
CA LYS A 138 11.88 10.25 15.08
C LYS A 138 10.79 10.49 14.05
N ASN A 139 9.55 10.73 14.51
CA ASN A 139 8.41 10.88 13.61
C ASN A 139 8.23 9.68 12.66
N ILE A 140 8.56 8.47 13.15
CA ILE A 140 8.43 7.20 12.42
C ILE A 140 7.42 6.34 13.15
N GLU A 141 6.36 5.97 12.46
CA GLU A 141 5.34 5.06 12.94
C GLU A 141 5.69 3.62 12.53
N LEU A 142 5.61 2.70 13.49
CA LEU A 142 5.92 1.30 13.30
C LEU A 142 4.63 0.50 13.17
N ILE A 143 4.41 -0.10 12.00
CA ILE A 143 3.24 -0.90 11.67
C ILE A 143 3.69 -2.36 11.58
N ASP A 144 3.42 -3.13 12.62
CA ASP A 144 3.65 -4.57 12.65
C ASP A 144 2.47 -5.34 12.04
N GLY A 145 2.61 -6.67 11.95
CA GLY A 145 1.60 -7.50 11.29
C GLY A 145 0.22 -7.42 11.93
N GLU A 146 0.11 -7.22 13.23
CA GLU A 146 -1.17 -7.04 13.92
C GLU A 146 -1.78 -5.67 13.61
N SER A 147 -0.99 -4.62 13.71
CA SER A 147 -1.39 -3.25 13.38
C SER A 147 -1.83 -3.14 11.92
N LEU A 148 -1.10 -3.79 10.99
CA LEU A 148 -1.44 -3.80 9.59
C LEU A 148 -2.82 -4.44 9.33
N ILE A 149 -3.08 -5.61 9.93
CA ILE A 149 -4.39 -6.29 9.84
C ILE A 149 -5.52 -5.42 10.41
N ASN A 150 -5.27 -4.70 11.50
CA ASN A 150 -6.27 -3.79 12.08
C ASN A 150 -6.56 -2.60 11.17
N MET A 151 -5.55 -2.02 10.53
CA MET A 151 -5.71 -0.94 9.54
C MET A 151 -6.54 -1.37 8.32
N MET A 152 -6.49 -2.65 7.92
CA MET A 152 -7.28 -3.18 6.81
C MET A 152 -8.78 -3.30 7.11
N LYS A 153 -9.15 -3.32 8.38
CA LYS A 153 -10.54 -3.52 8.84
C LYS A 153 -11.27 -2.20 9.13
N SER A 154 -10.54 -1.10 9.19
CA SER A 154 -11.06 0.24 9.46
C SER A 154 -11.52 0.94 8.18
#